data_f4f27b0560bd6bc1512fa6b66b4a3e17
#
_entry.id   f4f27b0560bd6bc1512fa6b66b4a3e17
#
_cell.length_a   1.000
_cell.length_b   1.000
_cell.length_c   1.000
_cell.angle_alpha   90.00
_cell.angle_beta   90.00
_cell.angle_gamma   90.00
#
_symmetry.space_group_name_H-M   'P 1'
#
loop_
_entity.id
_entity.type
_entity.pdbx_description
1 polymer ?
#
loop_
_entity_poly.entity_id
_entity_poly.type
_entity_poly.pdbx_seq_one_letter_code
_entity_poly.pdbx_strand_id
1 'polypeptide(L)'
;MTIRGLAPLMFALGVAGPAAAEVKSAAPNGFEVATTLMIAAPADRVYSAFGEIGRWWSSAHTFSRDSANLSLELRAGACVCERLKDGGSVAHMMVVYAAPGAGLRLRGALGPLQAEGVDGALSWSLKPTEGGTSVTQSYVVGGYIRGGMEPWAPRIDRVLDEQLQRLKSFIEGKSLPD
;
A
#
# COMPACT_ATOMS: atom_id res chain seq x y z
N MET A 1 -40.55 26.20 43.62
CA MET A 1 -39.23 25.57 43.81
C MET A 1 -39.08 24.47 42.77
N THR A 2 -38.54 24.81 41.62
CA THR A 2 -38.51 23.94 40.42
C THR A 2 -37.10 23.41 40.24
N ILE A 3 -36.93 22.12 40.43
CA ILE A 3 -35.63 21.41 40.27
C ILE A 3 -35.46 21.08 38.77
N ARG A 4 -34.47 21.72 38.13
CA ARG A 4 -34.05 21.41 36.76
C ARG A 4 -33.12 20.19 36.80
N GLY A 5 -33.58 19.09 36.25
CA GLY A 5 -32.75 17.91 36.06
C GLY A 5 -31.71 18.12 34.94
N LEU A 6 -30.42 17.93 35.25
CA LEU A 6 -29.34 17.82 34.29
C LEU A 6 -29.40 16.40 33.65
N ALA A 7 -29.56 16.36 32.34
CA ALA A 7 -29.38 15.10 31.57
C ALA A 7 -27.89 14.86 31.36
N PRO A 8 -27.40 13.61 31.53
CA PRO A 8 -26.00 13.28 31.24
C PRO A 8 -25.77 13.23 29.75
N LEU A 9 -24.76 13.94 29.28
CA LEU A 9 -24.26 13.87 27.90
C LEU A 9 -23.45 12.59 27.73
N MET A 10 -24.04 11.58 27.07
CA MET A 10 -23.31 10.37 26.69
C MET A 10 -22.36 10.66 25.52
N PHE A 11 -21.05 10.67 25.78
CA PHE A 11 -20.03 10.62 24.75
C PHE A 11 -19.97 9.20 24.19
N ALA A 12 -20.43 9.01 22.96
CA ALA A 12 -20.21 7.77 22.23
C ALA A 12 -18.75 7.72 21.79
N LEU A 13 -17.94 6.87 22.43
CA LEU A 13 -16.63 6.49 21.90
C LEU A 13 -16.85 5.67 20.62
N GLY A 14 -16.60 6.26 19.47
CA GLY A 14 -16.53 5.55 18.21
C GLY A 14 -15.36 4.57 18.23
N VAL A 15 -15.65 3.27 18.32
CA VAL A 15 -14.66 2.22 18.12
C VAL A 15 -14.31 2.20 16.62
N ALA A 16 -13.12 2.69 16.28
CA ALA A 16 -12.55 2.49 14.94
C ALA A 16 -12.33 0.97 14.77
N GLY A 17 -13.14 0.34 13.93
CA GLY A 17 -12.96 -1.06 13.55
C GLY A 17 -11.59 -1.27 12.85
N PRO A 18 -11.06 -2.50 12.82
CA PRO A 18 -9.86 -2.80 12.07
C PRO A 18 -10.07 -2.41 10.61
N ALA A 19 -9.09 -1.71 10.02
CA ALA A 19 -9.09 -1.43 8.59
C ALA A 19 -9.02 -2.77 7.84
N ALA A 20 -10.05 -3.07 7.06
CA ALA A 20 -10.09 -4.25 6.21
C ALA A 20 -9.62 -3.87 4.82
N ALA A 21 -8.80 -4.71 4.21
CA ALA A 21 -8.54 -4.68 2.79
C ALA A 21 -9.86 -4.83 2.03
N GLU A 22 -10.05 -4.04 0.97
CA GLU A 22 -11.34 -4.01 0.27
C GLU A 22 -11.16 -3.89 -1.24
N VAL A 23 -11.73 -4.87 -1.96
CA VAL A 23 -11.96 -4.76 -3.40
C VAL A 23 -13.05 -3.70 -3.61
N LYS A 24 -12.67 -2.52 -4.09
CA LYS A 24 -13.59 -1.39 -4.34
C LYS A 24 -14.44 -1.62 -5.58
N SER A 25 -13.82 -2.19 -6.62
CA SER A 25 -14.50 -2.59 -7.85
C SER A 25 -13.74 -3.69 -8.57
N ALA A 26 -14.46 -4.53 -9.31
CA ALA A 26 -13.86 -5.51 -10.21
C ALA A 26 -14.77 -5.68 -11.45
N ALA A 27 -14.16 -5.68 -12.64
CA ALA A 27 -14.80 -5.81 -13.93
C ALA A 27 -13.86 -6.58 -14.88
N PRO A 28 -14.36 -7.10 -16.03
CA PRO A 28 -13.54 -7.86 -16.97
C PRO A 28 -12.28 -7.13 -17.47
N ASN A 29 -12.29 -5.80 -17.50
CA ASN A 29 -11.23 -4.94 -18.03
C ASN A 29 -10.51 -4.10 -16.98
N GLY A 30 -10.79 -4.27 -15.69
CA GLY A 30 -10.14 -3.50 -14.62
C GLY A 30 -10.63 -3.84 -13.22
N PHE A 31 -9.83 -3.42 -12.24
CA PHE A 31 -10.22 -3.47 -10.82
C PHE A 31 -9.60 -2.32 -10.03
N GLU A 32 -10.18 -2.08 -8.86
CA GLU A 32 -9.64 -1.19 -7.85
C GLU A 32 -9.65 -1.88 -6.48
N VAL A 33 -8.52 -1.83 -5.79
CA VAL A 33 -8.37 -2.27 -4.40
C VAL A 33 -7.83 -1.12 -3.57
N ALA A 34 -8.25 -1.01 -2.31
CA ALA A 34 -7.76 0.01 -1.41
C ALA A 34 -7.84 -0.43 0.05
N THR A 35 -6.80 -0.06 0.81
CA THR A 35 -6.71 -0.26 2.26
C THR A 35 -6.27 1.03 2.91
N THR A 36 -6.85 1.35 4.07
CA THR A 36 -6.42 2.46 4.91
C THR A 36 -6.09 1.94 6.30
N LEU A 37 -4.91 2.30 6.82
CA LEU A 37 -4.54 1.98 8.19
C LEU A 37 -3.78 3.13 8.86
N MET A 38 -3.74 3.09 10.19
CA MET A 38 -2.98 4.01 11.02
C MET A 38 -1.59 3.46 11.30
N ILE A 39 -0.57 4.29 11.10
CA ILE A 39 0.81 4.04 11.51
C ILE A 39 1.19 5.06 12.59
N ALA A 40 1.67 4.59 13.73
CA ALA A 40 2.04 5.44 14.87
C ALA A 40 3.42 6.10 14.64
N ALA A 41 3.51 6.92 13.58
CA ALA A 41 4.71 7.67 13.21
C ALA A 41 4.34 8.93 12.42
N PRO A 42 5.21 9.97 12.43
CA PRO A 42 5.04 11.16 11.60
C PRO A 42 5.05 10.82 10.10
N ALA A 43 4.35 11.62 9.28
CA ALA A 43 4.22 11.40 7.84
C ALA A 43 5.59 11.36 7.11
N ASP A 44 6.55 12.15 7.52
CA ASP A 44 7.89 12.15 6.94
C ASP A 44 8.63 10.83 7.20
N ARG A 45 8.45 10.22 8.39
CA ARG A 45 9.02 8.89 8.69
C ARG A 45 8.33 7.81 7.86
N VAL A 46 7.01 7.88 7.70
CA VAL A 46 6.27 6.94 6.83
C VAL A 46 6.73 7.09 5.38
N TYR A 47 6.84 8.32 4.88
CA TYR A 47 7.29 8.58 3.53
C TYR A 47 8.72 8.05 3.29
N SER A 48 9.66 8.33 4.18
CA SER A 48 11.04 7.85 4.04
C SER A 48 11.13 6.31 4.04
N ALA A 49 10.25 5.63 4.78
CA ALA A 49 10.20 4.18 4.83
C ALA A 49 9.82 3.53 3.49
N PHE A 50 9.10 4.22 2.60
CA PHE A 50 8.87 3.70 1.25
C PHE A 50 10.19 3.43 0.51
N GLY A 51 11.20 4.29 0.67
CA GLY A 51 12.54 4.10 0.09
C GLY A 51 13.31 2.92 0.68
N GLU A 52 12.91 2.43 1.86
CA GLU A 52 13.49 1.26 2.53
C GLU A 52 12.79 -0.05 2.13
N ILE A 53 12.20 -0.11 0.93
CA ILE A 53 11.30 -1.20 0.47
C ILE A 53 11.91 -2.59 0.65
N GLY A 54 13.21 -2.75 0.44
CA GLY A 54 13.92 -4.01 0.62
C GLY A 54 13.94 -4.55 2.06
N ARG A 55 13.56 -3.71 3.05
CA ARG A 55 13.55 -4.07 4.47
C ARG A 55 12.19 -4.54 4.98
N TRP A 56 11.11 -4.20 4.28
CA TRP A 56 9.76 -4.51 4.75
C TRP A 56 8.90 -5.27 3.74
N TRP A 57 9.19 -5.22 2.45
CA TRP A 57 8.47 -6.00 1.45
C TRP A 57 8.67 -7.50 1.69
N SER A 58 7.65 -8.31 1.45
CA SER A 58 7.75 -9.76 1.61
C SER A 58 8.59 -10.39 0.51
N SER A 59 9.60 -11.17 0.87
CA SER A 59 10.44 -11.91 -0.08
C SER A 59 9.63 -12.92 -0.92
N ALA A 60 8.49 -13.40 -0.40
CA ALA A 60 7.58 -14.29 -1.15
C ALA A 60 6.97 -13.62 -2.38
N HIS A 61 6.91 -12.28 -2.40
CA HIS A 61 6.37 -11.47 -3.48
C HIS A 61 7.47 -10.75 -4.27
N THR A 62 8.60 -11.41 -4.46
CA THR A 62 9.72 -10.96 -5.32
C THR A 62 10.09 -12.06 -6.32
N PHE A 63 10.67 -11.69 -7.45
CA PHE A 63 11.18 -12.66 -8.45
C PHE A 63 12.46 -13.35 -7.98
N SER A 64 13.31 -12.62 -7.25
CA SER A 64 14.55 -13.15 -6.66
C SER A 64 14.34 -13.98 -5.39
N ARG A 65 13.13 -13.95 -4.81
CA ARG A 65 12.78 -14.51 -3.50
C ARG A 65 13.59 -13.90 -2.34
N ASP A 66 14.09 -12.68 -2.53
CA ASP A 66 14.83 -11.92 -1.52
C ASP A 66 14.51 -10.43 -1.67
N SER A 67 13.76 -9.89 -0.72
CA SER A 67 13.38 -8.48 -0.73
C SER A 67 14.58 -7.52 -0.63
N ALA A 68 15.73 -7.95 -0.12
CA ALA A 68 16.94 -7.14 -0.08
C ALA A 68 17.46 -6.75 -1.49
N ASN A 69 16.97 -7.42 -2.54
CA ASN A 69 17.26 -7.06 -3.92
C ASN A 69 16.37 -5.93 -4.47
N LEU A 70 15.32 -5.54 -3.74
CA LEU A 70 14.47 -4.41 -4.12
C LEU A 70 15.13 -3.08 -3.78
N SER A 71 14.90 -2.09 -4.62
CA SER A 71 15.29 -0.70 -4.41
C SER A 71 14.20 0.25 -4.89
N LEU A 72 14.07 1.40 -4.22
CA LEU A 72 13.15 2.47 -4.59
C LEU A 72 13.75 3.82 -4.18
N GLU A 73 14.02 4.67 -5.16
CA GLU A 73 14.32 6.08 -4.92
C GLU A 73 13.02 6.90 -4.99
N LEU A 74 12.81 7.77 -4.00
CA LEU A 74 11.58 8.56 -3.84
C LEU A 74 11.59 9.82 -4.73
N ARG A 75 11.79 9.65 -6.03
CA ARG A 75 11.77 10.72 -7.04
C ARG A 75 11.11 10.26 -8.34
N ALA A 76 10.45 11.17 -9.03
CA ALA A 76 9.84 10.87 -10.34
C ALA A 76 10.92 10.37 -11.33
N GLY A 77 10.56 9.36 -12.13
CA GLY A 77 11.45 8.67 -13.06
C GLY A 77 12.29 7.54 -12.44
N ALA A 78 12.30 7.39 -11.11
CA ALA A 78 12.87 6.21 -10.47
C ALA A 78 11.92 5.00 -10.59
N CYS A 79 12.41 3.80 -10.26
CA CYS A 79 11.60 2.58 -10.27
C CYS A 79 11.62 1.87 -8.92
N VAL A 80 10.59 1.08 -8.68
CA VAL A 80 10.70 -0.11 -7.84
C VAL A 80 11.43 -1.13 -8.68
N CYS A 81 12.71 -1.28 -8.45
CA CYS A 81 13.58 -2.17 -9.21
C CYS A 81 14.02 -3.34 -8.35
N GLU A 82 14.18 -4.50 -8.99
CA GLU A 82 14.68 -5.72 -8.37
C GLU A 82 15.89 -6.24 -9.15
N ARG A 83 16.95 -6.59 -8.43
CA ARG A 83 18.11 -7.28 -9.00
C ARG A 83 17.87 -8.78 -9.02
N LEU A 84 18.15 -9.41 -10.14
CA LEU A 84 18.11 -10.85 -10.28
C LEU A 84 19.53 -11.43 -10.38
N LYS A 85 19.64 -12.74 -10.34
CA LYS A 85 20.91 -13.44 -10.55
C LYS A 85 21.47 -13.15 -11.96
N ASP A 86 22.76 -13.32 -12.12
CA ASP A 86 23.47 -13.23 -13.38
C ASP A 86 23.29 -11.89 -14.13
N GLY A 87 23.10 -10.80 -13.36
CA GLY A 87 22.95 -9.44 -13.92
C GLY A 87 21.55 -9.13 -14.45
N GLY A 88 20.58 -10.03 -14.27
CA GLY A 88 19.18 -9.78 -14.60
C GLY A 88 18.56 -8.69 -13.70
N SER A 89 17.47 -8.10 -14.15
CA SER A 89 16.71 -7.08 -13.37
C SER A 89 15.25 -7.04 -13.77
N VAL A 90 14.43 -6.52 -12.84
CA VAL A 90 13.01 -6.23 -13.07
C VAL A 90 12.74 -4.78 -12.69
N ALA A 91 12.05 -4.03 -13.54
CA ALA A 91 11.41 -2.78 -13.19
C ALA A 91 9.91 -3.07 -12.93
N HIS A 92 9.53 -3.12 -11.65
CA HIS A 92 8.15 -3.44 -11.27
C HIS A 92 7.20 -2.30 -11.58
N MET A 93 7.56 -1.09 -11.15
CA MET A 93 6.76 0.11 -11.36
C MET A 93 7.67 1.34 -11.41
N MET A 94 7.20 2.38 -12.11
CA MET A 94 7.90 3.67 -12.20
C MET A 94 7.25 4.68 -11.26
N VAL A 95 8.05 5.46 -10.54
CA VAL A 95 7.57 6.62 -9.77
C VAL A 95 7.13 7.71 -10.73
N VAL A 96 5.86 8.10 -10.66
CA VAL A 96 5.30 9.20 -11.49
C VAL A 96 4.91 10.41 -10.67
N TYR A 97 4.85 10.27 -9.34
CA TYR A 97 4.59 11.37 -8.41
C TYR A 97 5.28 11.06 -7.08
N ALA A 98 6.00 12.05 -6.54
CA ALA A 98 6.69 11.97 -5.26
C ALA A 98 6.53 13.31 -4.53
N ALA A 99 5.82 13.29 -3.39
CA ALA A 99 5.58 14.45 -2.53
C ALA A 99 5.94 14.07 -1.09
N PRO A 100 7.10 14.50 -0.57
CA PRO A 100 7.53 14.21 0.78
C PRO A 100 6.45 14.52 1.82
N GLY A 101 6.20 13.59 2.74
CA GLY A 101 5.19 13.71 3.79
C GLY A 101 3.73 13.68 3.31
N ALA A 102 3.45 13.69 2.00
CA ALA A 102 2.09 13.71 1.45
C ALA A 102 1.72 12.45 0.66
N GLY A 103 2.66 11.89 -0.11
CA GLY A 103 2.37 10.63 -0.83
C GLY A 103 3.32 10.30 -1.98
N LEU A 104 3.12 9.12 -2.52
CA LEU A 104 3.90 8.55 -3.62
C LEU A 104 2.94 7.86 -4.59
N ARG A 105 3.17 7.99 -5.92
CA ARG A 105 2.43 7.24 -6.92
C ARG A 105 3.38 6.56 -7.90
N LEU A 106 3.08 5.30 -8.14
CA LEU A 106 3.80 4.42 -9.07
C LEU A 106 2.89 4.02 -10.23
N ARG A 107 3.47 3.83 -11.41
CA ARG A 107 2.80 3.28 -12.60
C ARG A 107 3.46 1.99 -13.01
N GLY A 108 2.63 1.00 -13.35
CA GLY A 108 3.08 -0.32 -13.85
C GLY A 108 2.17 -1.45 -13.40
N ALA A 109 2.57 -2.67 -13.73
CA ALA A 109 1.88 -3.89 -13.37
C ALA A 109 2.71 -4.72 -12.38
N LEU A 110 2.11 -5.15 -11.27
CA LEU A 110 2.80 -5.88 -10.21
C LEU A 110 2.84 -7.38 -10.50
N GLY A 111 4.01 -8.00 -10.24
CA GLY A 111 4.22 -9.45 -10.27
C GLY A 111 3.77 -10.08 -11.60
N PRO A 112 2.92 -11.12 -11.57
CA PRO A 112 2.50 -11.83 -12.78
C PRO A 112 1.68 -10.98 -13.75
N LEU A 113 1.13 -9.84 -13.31
CA LEU A 113 0.42 -8.91 -14.18
C LEU A 113 1.34 -8.26 -15.23
N GLN A 114 2.67 -8.24 -14.99
CA GLN A 114 3.64 -7.66 -15.94
C GLN A 114 3.69 -8.38 -17.28
N ALA A 115 3.34 -9.65 -17.33
CA ALA A 115 3.31 -10.44 -18.57
C ALA A 115 2.01 -10.26 -19.37
N GLU A 116 1.08 -9.49 -18.85
CA GLU A 116 -0.23 -9.26 -19.46
C GLU A 116 -0.33 -7.82 -20.03
N GLY A 117 -1.35 -7.59 -20.86
CA GLY A 117 -1.59 -6.27 -21.47
C GLY A 117 -2.31 -5.30 -20.52
N VAL A 118 -1.79 -5.14 -19.30
CA VAL A 118 -2.38 -4.30 -18.25
C VAL A 118 -1.39 -3.28 -17.73
N ASP A 119 -1.92 -2.17 -17.23
CA ASP A 119 -1.17 -1.15 -16.50
C ASP A 119 -1.97 -0.68 -15.29
N GLY A 120 -1.29 -0.15 -14.28
CA GLY A 120 -1.94 0.28 -13.05
C GLY A 120 -1.26 1.46 -12.38
N ALA A 121 -2.00 2.09 -11.48
CA ALA A 121 -1.53 3.17 -10.62
C ALA A 121 -1.62 2.74 -9.15
N LEU A 122 -0.48 2.45 -8.53
CA LEU A 122 -0.37 2.24 -7.09
C LEU A 122 -0.06 3.58 -6.42
N SER A 123 -0.90 3.98 -5.47
CA SER A 123 -0.74 5.23 -4.74
C SER A 123 -0.71 5.00 -3.24
N TRP A 124 0.19 5.66 -2.54
CA TRP A 124 0.15 5.86 -1.10
C TRP A 124 -0.13 7.34 -0.82
N SER A 125 -1.21 7.61 -0.09
CA SER A 125 -1.58 8.95 0.39
C SER A 125 -1.41 9.01 1.90
N LEU A 126 -0.76 10.05 2.40
CA LEU A 126 -0.44 10.25 3.80
C LEU A 126 -1.26 11.42 4.34
N LYS A 127 -1.96 11.19 5.44
CA LYS A 127 -2.70 12.22 6.17
C LYS A 127 -2.26 12.22 7.63
N PRO A 128 -1.54 13.25 8.09
CA PRO A 128 -1.19 13.40 9.50
C PRO A 128 -2.45 13.41 10.38
N THR A 129 -2.37 12.79 11.55
CA THR A 129 -3.41 12.71 12.56
C THR A 129 -2.78 12.88 13.95
N GLU A 130 -3.59 13.06 15.00
CA GLU A 130 -3.11 13.19 16.38
C GLU A 130 -2.32 11.94 16.85
N GLY A 131 -2.70 10.74 16.40
CA GLY A 131 -2.05 9.47 16.78
C GLY A 131 -0.98 8.97 15.81
N GLY A 132 -0.55 9.76 14.81
CA GLY A 132 0.41 9.36 13.80
C GLY A 132 -0.02 9.72 12.38
N THR A 133 0.01 8.77 11.46
CA THR A 133 -0.33 9.00 10.05
C THR A 133 -1.36 7.98 9.57
N SER A 134 -2.46 8.46 9.02
CA SER A 134 -3.38 7.63 8.23
C SER A 134 -2.79 7.43 6.84
N VAL A 135 -2.54 6.18 6.48
CA VAL A 135 -1.98 5.77 5.20
C VAL A 135 -3.07 5.08 4.39
N THR A 136 -3.41 5.66 3.25
CA THR A 136 -4.28 5.00 2.26
C THR A 136 -3.44 4.50 1.12
N GLN A 137 -3.47 3.20 0.89
CA GLN A 137 -2.90 2.52 -0.27
C GLN A 137 -4.04 2.18 -1.23
N SER A 138 -3.91 2.55 -2.50
CA SER A 138 -4.87 2.17 -3.55
C SER A 138 -4.15 1.70 -4.79
N TYR A 139 -4.70 0.70 -5.48
CA TYR A 139 -4.19 0.21 -6.75
C TYR A 139 -5.33 0.05 -7.75
N VAL A 140 -5.27 0.87 -8.79
CA VAL A 140 -6.22 0.87 -9.91
C VAL A 140 -5.52 0.25 -11.11
N VAL A 141 -6.09 -0.81 -11.69
CA VAL A 141 -5.53 -1.56 -12.82
C VAL A 141 -6.55 -1.62 -13.95
N GLY A 142 -6.07 -1.44 -15.18
CA GLY A 142 -6.89 -1.55 -16.38
C GLY A 142 -6.12 -2.17 -17.54
N GLY A 143 -6.84 -2.71 -18.53
CA GLY A 143 -6.28 -3.28 -19.74
C GLY A 143 -6.86 -4.64 -20.11
N TYR A 144 -6.05 -5.49 -20.72
CA TYR A 144 -6.46 -6.82 -21.15
C TYR A 144 -5.65 -7.91 -20.43
N ILE A 145 -6.35 -8.87 -19.87
CA ILE A 145 -5.78 -10.10 -19.30
C ILE A 145 -6.63 -11.30 -19.73
N ARG A 146 -5.98 -12.41 -20.05
CA ARG A 146 -6.67 -13.64 -20.39
C ARG A 146 -7.53 -14.14 -19.24
N GLY A 147 -8.83 -14.34 -19.49
CA GLY A 147 -9.79 -14.81 -18.48
C GLY A 147 -10.41 -13.71 -17.62
N GLY A 148 -10.15 -12.41 -17.92
CA GLY A 148 -10.72 -11.26 -17.22
C GLY A 148 -9.97 -10.90 -15.94
N MET A 149 -10.28 -9.73 -15.39
CA MET A 149 -9.58 -9.18 -14.23
C MET A 149 -10.24 -9.48 -12.88
N GLU A 150 -11.52 -9.84 -12.86
CA GLU A 150 -12.26 -10.06 -11.60
C GLU A 150 -11.57 -11.05 -10.65
N PRO A 151 -11.01 -12.20 -11.12
CA PRO A 151 -10.34 -13.15 -10.23
C PRO A 151 -9.02 -12.64 -9.64
N TRP A 152 -8.46 -11.57 -10.24
CA TRP A 152 -7.19 -10.98 -9.78
C TRP A 152 -7.39 -10.00 -8.62
N ALA A 153 -8.49 -9.28 -8.58
CA ALA A 153 -8.74 -8.26 -7.57
C ALA A 153 -8.53 -8.77 -6.13
N PRO A 154 -9.17 -9.86 -5.67
CA PRO A 154 -8.99 -10.34 -4.30
C PRO A 154 -7.59 -10.92 -4.03
N ARG A 155 -6.86 -11.35 -5.06
CA ARG A 155 -5.49 -11.84 -4.92
C ARG A 155 -4.51 -10.68 -4.70
N ILE A 156 -4.65 -9.65 -5.52
CA ILE A 156 -3.82 -8.43 -5.43
C ILE A 156 -4.12 -7.66 -4.15
N ASP A 157 -5.39 -7.56 -3.77
CA ASP A 157 -5.82 -6.95 -2.51
C ASP A 157 -5.10 -7.57 -1.30
N ARG A 158 -5.10 -8.90 -1.19
CA ARG A 158 -4.42 -9.63 -0.12
C ARG A 158 -2.92 -9.36 -0.09
N VAL A 159 -2.25 -9.41 -1.25
CA VAL A 159 -0.82 -9.14 -1.34
C VAL A 159 -0.50 -7.72 -0.90
N LEU A 160 -1.25 -6.73 -1.37
CA LEU A 160 -1.01 -5.33 -1.04
C LEU A 160 -1.33 -5.00 0.42
N ASP A 161 -2.37 -5.63 1.00
CA ASP A 161 -2.64 -5.50 2.43
C ASP A 161 -1.50 -6.07 3.27
N GLU A 162 -1.00 -7.26 2.94
CA GLU A 162 0.19 -7.84 3.59
C GLU A 162 1.36 -6.86 3.56
N GLN A 163 1.67 -6.27 2.40
CA GLN A 163 2.78 -5.33 2.30
C GLN A 163 2.56 -4.08 3.16
N LEU A 164 1.35 -3.56 3.21
CA LEU A 164 1.04 -2.39 4.04
C LEU A 164 1.14 -2.68 5.55
N GLN A 165 0.72 -3.87 5.99
CA GLN A 165 0.90 -4.34 7.37
C GLN A 165 2.38 -4.53 7.72
N ARG A 166 3.19 -5.05 6.79
CA ARG A 166 4.64 -5.20 6.97
C ARG A 166 5.33 -3.84 7.07
N LEU A 167 4.96 -2.88 6.22
CA LEU A 167 5.42 -1.49 6.31
C LEU A 167 5.11 -0.88 7.69
N LYS A 168 3.86 -1.05 8.17
CA LYS A 168 3.45 -0.60 9.50
C LYS A 168 4.32 -1.22 10.58
N SER A 169 4.48 -2.53 10.58
CA SER A 169 5.29 -3.26 11.57
C SER A 169 6.75 -2.79 11.55
N PHE A 170 7.33 -2.61 10.36
CA PHE A 170 8.68 -2.08 10.18
C PHE A 170 8.86 -0.70 10.80
N ILE A 171 7.93 0.23 10.54
CA ILE A 171 8.00 1.60 11.06
C ILE A 171 7.82 1.64 12.57
N GLU A 172 6.94 0.81 13.12
CA GLU A 172 6.64 0.71 14.55
C GLU A 172 7.66 -0.16 15.34
N GLY A 173 8.71 -0.66 14.68
CA GLY A 173 9.75 -1.49 15.31
C GLY A 173 9.25 -2.85 15.81
N LYS A 174 8.20 -3.38 15.19
CA LYS A 174 7.62 -4.69 15.49
C LYS A 174 8.20 -5.79 14.58
N SER A 175 8.07 -7.05 14.97
CA SER A 175 8.36 -8.17 14.09
C SER A 175 7.48 -8.08 12.83
N LEU A 176 8.09 -8.36 11.68
CA LEU A 176 7.34 -8.41 10.43
C LEU A 176 6.43 -9.65 10.44
N PRO A 177 5.18 -9.53 9.98
CA PRO A 177 4.33 -10.71 9.81
C PRO A 177 4.95 -11.68 8.78
N ASP A 178 4.69 -12.97 8.98
CA ASP A 178 5.13 -14.04 8.08
C ASP A 178 4.41 -13.99 6.72
#